data_19a28bda2e8d8c092fa3492a93b71f5f
#
_entry.id   19a28bda2e8d8c092fa3492a93b71f5f
#
_cell.length_a   1.000
_cell.length_b   1.000
_cell.length_c   1.000
_cell.angle_alpha   90.00
_cell.angle_beta   90.00
_cell.angle_gamma   90.00
#
_symmetry.space_group_name_H-M   'P 1'
#
loop_
_entity.id
_entity.type
_entity.pdbx_description
1 polymer ?
#
loop_
_entity_poly.entity_id
_entity_poly.type
_entity_poly.pdbx_seq_one_letter_code
_entity_poly.pdbx_strand_id
1 'polypeptide(L)'
;MYNVKLYNKISKVGLDDLDAAKYTCSEDFTDYDAVLVRSAKLHEVEFSKNLKCIARAGAGVNNIPIDRCSQEGIVVFNTPGANANAVKELVICALLLASRKVVQGANWVKGLKGTPDIGPAAEKGKATYAGPEIAGKKLGIIGLGAIGVKV
;
A
#
# COMPACT_ATOMS: atom_id res chain seq x y z
N MET A 1 -23.62 14.44 -16.85
CA MET A 1 -22.22 14.37 -16.35
C MET A 1 -22.29 13.75 -14.96
N TYR A 2 -21.43 12.80 -14.62
CA TYR A 2 -21.41 12.15 -13.31
C TYR A 2 -20.33 12.76 -12.42
N ASN A 3 -20.68 13.07 -11.19
CA ASN A 3 -19.77 13.60 -10.18
C ASN A 3 -19.12 12.45 -9.41
N VAL A 4 -17.80 12.39 -9.42
CA VAL A 4 -17.01 11.39 -8.71
C VAL A 4 -16.28 12.05 -7.54
N LYS A 5 -16.69 11.74 -6.31
CA LYS A 5 -16.03 12.22 -5.11
C LYS A 5 -14.78 11.43 -4.82
N LEU A 6 -13.69 12.13 -4.58
CA LEU A 6 -12.41 11.52 -4.22
C LEU A 6 -12.21 11.55 -2.71
N TYR A 7 -11.90 10.37 -2.13
CA TYR A 7 -11.45 10.25 -0.75
C TYR A 7 -10.01 9.75 -0.72
N ASN A 8 -9.12 10.53 -0.15
CA ASN A 8 -7.68 10.40 -0.22
C ASN A 8 -7.10 10.75 -1.60
N LYS A 9 -5.77 10.80 -1.65
CA LYS A 9 -5.07 11.04 -2.91
C LYS A 9 -5.20 9.83 -3.82
N ILE A 10 -5.95 9.97 -4.90
CA ILE A 10 -6.02 9.02 -6.01
C ILE A 10 -4.97 9.40 -7.06
N SER A 11 -4.34 8.41 -7.68
CA SER A 11 -3.33 8.66 -8.72
C SER A 11 -3.94 9.38 -9.92
N LYS A 12 -3.29 10.45 -10.36
CA LYS A 12 -3.71 11.20 -11.55
C LYS A 12 -3.79 10.30 -12.79
N VAL A 13 -2.87 9.37 -12.95
CA VAL A 13 -2.87 8.41 -14.07
C VAL A 13 -4.21 7.65 -14.16
N GLY A 14 -4.74 7.19 -13.01
CA GLY A 14 -6.05 6.52 -13.02
C GLY A 14 -7.24 7.46 -13.20
N LEU A 15 -7.11 8.75 -12.85
CA LEU A 15 -8.16 9.73 -13.08
C LEU A 15 -8.18 10.18 -14.56
N ASP A 16 -7.03 10.23 -15.21
CA ASP A 16 -6.91 10.62 -16.62
C ASP A 16 -7.52 9.56 -17.58
N ASP A 17 -7.73 8.32 -17.10
CA ASP A 17 -8.45 7.27 -17.84
C ASP A 17 -9.98 7.48 -17.87
N LEU A 18 -10.51 8.37 -17.00
CA LEU A 18 -11.93 8.69 -17.00
C LEU A 18 -12.26 9.70 -18.11
N ASP A 19 -13.26 9.38 -18.91
CA ASP A 19 -13.75 10.28 -19.97
C ASP A 19 -14.25 11.60 -19.37
N ALA A 20 -13.50 12.67 -19.55
CA ALA A 20 -13.83 14.01 -19.04
C ALA A 20 -15.15 14.58 -19.58
N ALA A 21 -15.68 14.05 -20.68
CA ALA A 21 -17.01 14.42 -21.18
C ALA A 21 -18.14 13.79 -20.36
N LYS A 22 -17.86 12.74 -19.56
CA LYS A 22 -18.85 12.00 -18.77
C LYS A 22 -18.65 12.17 -17.27
N TYR A 23 -17.41 12.33 -16.81
CA TYR A 23 -17.05 12.30 -15.39
C TYR A 23 -16.30 13.56 -14.97
N THR A 24 -16.67 14.08 -13.82
CA THR A 24 -15.93 15.15 -13.13
C THR A 24 -15.49 14.64 -11.76
N CYS A 25 -14.21 14.79 -11.43
CA CYS A 25 -13.64 14.30 -10.17
C CYS A 25 -13.25 15.47 -9.26
N SER A 26 -13.68 15.45 -8.00
CA SER A 26 -13.27 16.42 -6.97
C SER A 26 -13.35 15.83 -5.57
N GLU A 27 -12.53 16.37 -4.66
CA GLU A 27 -12.62 16.09 -3.21
C GLU A 27 -13.73 16.92 -2.55
N ASP A 28 -14.23 17.97 -3.18
CA ASP A 28 -15.14 18.95 -2.58
C ASP A 28 -16.63 18.65 -2.84
N PHE A 29 -16.97 17.68 -3.67
CA PHE A 29 -18.36 17.36 -3.96
C PHE A 29 -19.16 16.98 -2.71
N THR A 30 -20.28 17.62 -2.49
CA THR A 30 -21.29 17.26 -1.49
C THR A 30 -22.40 16.40 -2.11
N ASP A 31 -22.68 16.60 -3.38
CA ASP A 31 -23.58 15.77 -4.19
C ASP A 31 -22.79 15.06 -5.29
N TYR A 32 -22.83 13.71 -5.29
CA TYR A 32 -22.00 12.88 -6.15
C TYR A 32 -22.65 11.53 -6.46
N ASP A 33 -22.33 11.02 -7.64
CA ASP A 33 -22.86 9.74 -8.16
C ASP A 33 -21.96 8.56 -7.84
N ALA A 34 -20.65 8.79 -7.66
CA ALA A 34 -19.66 7.75 -7.38
C ALA A 34 -18.60 8.23 -6.39
N VAL A 35 -17.93 7.29 -5.76
CA VAL A 35 -16.80 7.51 -4.86
C VAL A 35 -15.59 6.71 -5.33
N LEU A 36 -14.43 7.36 -5.40
CA LEU A 36 -13.14 6.69 -5.44
C LEU A 36 -12.44 6.86 -4.08
N VAL A 37 -12.09 5.75 -3.44
CA VAL A 37 -11.48 5.75 -2.10
C VAL A 37 -10.26 4.82 -2.05
N ARG A 38 -9.28 5.17 -1.23
CA ARG A 38 -8.14 4.28 -0.94
C ARG A 38 -8.20 3.76 0.49
N SER A 39 -8.01 4.62 1.49
CA SER A 39 -7.89 4.23 2.90
C SER A 39 -8.80 5.00 3.85
N ALA A 40 -9.53 6.02 3.39
CA ALA A 40 -10.47 6.74 4.23
C ALA A 40 -11.56 5.80 4.74
N LYS A 41 -11.94 5.98 6.00
CA LYS A 41 -13.05 5.25 6.63
C LYS A 41 -14.36 5.90 6.22
N LEU A 42 -15.27 5.13 5.66
CA LEU A 42 -16.57 5.61 5.18
C LEU A 42 -17.76 5.22 6.08
N HIS A 43 -17.50 4.60 7.24
CA HIS A 43 -18.57 4.11 8.13
C HIS A 43 -19.43 5.23 8.70
N GLU A 44 -18.81 6.37 9.04
CA GLU A 44 -19.49 7.53 9.62
C GLU A 44 -19.81 8.63 8.59
N VAL A 45 -19.57 8.35 7.31
CA VAL A 45 -19.81 9.32 6.24
C VAL A 45 -21.28 9.27 5.82
N GLU A 46 -21.93 10.43 5.77
CA GLU A 46 -23.24 10.57 5.11
C GLU A 46 -23.02 10.54 3.60
N PHE A 47 -23.66 9.59 2.92
CA PHE A 47 -23.57 9.46 1.49
C PHE A 47 -24.55 10.38 0.76
N SER A 48 -24.13 10.87 -0.41
CA SER A 48 -25.05 11.55 -1.34
C SER A 48 -26.21 10.62 -1.69
N LYS A 49 -27.42 11.17 -1.77
CA LYS A 49 -28.62 10.42 -2.20
C LYS A 49 -28.51 9.89 -3.63
N ASN A 50 -27.60 10.47 -4.42
CA ASN A 50 -27.36 10.07 -5.80
C ASN A 50 -26.25 9.00 -5.94
N LEU A 51 -25.60 8.60 -4.82
CA LEU A 51 -24.49 7.65 -4.85
C LEU A 51 -24.94 6.28 -5.36
N LYS A 52 -24.29 5.82 -6.42
CA LYS A 52 -24.56 4.54 -7.11
C LYS A 52 -23.48 3.51 -6.86
N CYS A 53 -22.22 3.97 -6.73
CA CYS A 53 -21.12 3.04 -6.53
C CYS A 53 -19.95 3.65 -5.74
N ILE A 54 -19.20 2.76 -5.09
CA ILE A 54 -17.94 3.05 -4.42
C ILE A 54 -16.88 2.14 -5.03
N ALA A 55 -15.79 2.71 -5.56
CA ALA A 55 -14.65 1.95 -6.04
C ALA A 55 -13.43 2.17 -5.13
N ARG A 56 -12.88 1.08 -4.61
CA ARG A 56 -11.70 1.13 -3.76
C ARG A 56 -10.43 0.82 -4.53
N ALA A 57 -9.47 1.74 -4.49
CA ALA A 57 -8.10 1.49 -4.94
C ALA A 57 -7.35 0.63 -3.91
N GLY A 58 -7.66 -0.65 -3.86
CA GLY A 58 -7.09 -1.63 -2.94
C GLY A 58 -7.91 -2.92 -2.82
N ALA A 59 -7.34 -3.96 -2.23
CA ALA A 59 -7.94 -5.29 -2.18
C ALA A 59 -8.99 -5.44 -1.06
N GLY A 60 -8.70 -4.96 0.15
CA GLY A 60 -9.63 -5.07 1.29
C GLY A 60 -10.78 -4.07 1.18
N VAL A 61 -11.88 -4.29 1.89
CA VAL A 61 -13.05 -3.39 1.91
C VAL A 61 -13.47 -3.01 3.33
N ASN A 62 -12.61 -3.27 4.31
CA ASN A 62 -12.87 -3.04 5.73
C ASN A 62 -13.08 -1.58 6.14
N ASN A 63 -12.78 -0.63 5.26
CA ASN A 63 -13.02 0.79 5.44
C ASN A 63 -14.34 1.27 4.81
N ILE A 64 -15.14 0.37 4.21
CA ILE A 64 -16.41 0.66 3.55
C ILE A 64 -17.52 -0.09 4.30
N PRO A 65 -18.65 0.56 4.63
CA PRO A 65 -19.78 -0.07 5.30
C PRO A 65 -20.59 -0.92 4.30
N ILE A 66 -20.12 -2.15 4.02
CA ILE A 66 -20.67 -3.04 2.98
C ILE A 66 -22.16 -3.33 3.20
N ASP A 67 -22.57 -3.63 4.45
CA ASP A 67 -23.96 -3.96 4.76
C ASP A 67 -24.88 -2.77 4.46
N ARG A 68 -24.47 -1.57 4.85
CA ARG A 68 -25.20 -0.34 4.53
C ARG A 68 -25.26 -0.09 3.02
N CYS A 69 -24.14 -0.25 2.31
CA CYS A 69 -24.11 -0.11 0.85
C CYS A 69 -25.09 -1.08 0.18
N SER A 70 -25.15 -2.33 0.65
CA SER A 70 -26.07 -3.34 0.13
C SER A 70 -27.54 -2.97 0.36
N GLN A 71 -27.87 -2.44 1.55
CA GLN A 71 -29.22 -1.99 1.88
C GLN A 71 -29.65 -0.77 1.06
N GLU A 72 -28.72 0.13 0.78
CA GLU A 72 -28.96 1.36 0.00
C GLU A 72 -28.83 1.16 -1.52
N GLY A 73 -28.51 -0.07 -1.98
CA GLY A 73 -28.35 -0.39 -3.41
C GLY A 73 -27.09 0.19 -4.04
N ILE A 74 -26.06 0.48 -3.22
CA ILE A 74 -24.77 1.04 -3.66
C ILE A 74 -23.83 -0.12 -3.99
N VAL A 75 -23.34 -0.17 -5.24
CA VAL A 75 -22.39 -1.21 -5.68
C VAL A 75 -20.97 -0.87 -5.18
N VAL A 76 -20.28 -1.86 -4.63
CA VAL A 76 -18.90 -1.69 -4.15
C VAL A 76 -17.93 -2.51 -4.99
N PHE A 77 -16.92 -1.85 -5.54
CA PHE A 77 -15.83 -2.43 -6.30
C PHE A 77 -14.51 -2.34 -5.52
N ASN A 78 -13.64 -3.32 -5.72
CA ASN A 78 -12.27 -3.31 -5.21
C ASN A 78 -11.29 -3.77 -6.30
N THR A 79 -9.97 -3.66 -6.02
CA THR A 79 -8.90 -4.03 -6.96
C THR A 79 -7.98 -5.10 -6.38
N PRO A 80 -8.47 -6.36 -6.22
CA PRO A 80 -7.66 -7.42 -5.64
C PRO A 80 -6.46 -7.76 -6.54
N GLY A 81 -5.29 -7.93 -5.92
CA GLY A 81 -4.07 -8.33 -6.62
C GLY A 81 -3.30 -7.21 -7.33
N ALA A 82 -3.85 -6.00 -7.46
CA ALA A 82 -3.20 -4.90 -8.17
C ALA A 82 -1.81 -4.53 -7.60
N ASN A 83 -1.64 -4.59 -6.27
CA ASN A 83 -0.38 -4.31 -5.59
C ASN A 83 0.39 -5.57 -5.16
N ALA A 84 -0.05 -6.76 -5.56
CA ALA A 84 0.49 -8.02 -5.03
C ALA A 84 1.99 -8.19 -5.33
N ASN A 85 2.45 -7.78 -6.52
CA ASN A 85 3.87 -7.84 -6.86
C ASN A 85 4.71 -6.89 -6.01
N ALA A 86 4.25 -5.65 -5.82
CA ALA A 86 4.97 -4.68 -4.99
C ALA A 86 5.09 -5.14 -3.53
N VAL A 87 4.05 -5.76 -2.98
CA VAL A 87 4.09 -6.33 -1.63
C VAL A 87 5.03 -7.52 -1.56
N LYS A 88 5.02 -8.42 -2.55
CA LYS A 88 6.00 -9.53 -2.64
C LYS A 88 7.44 -9.02 -2.61
N GLU A 89 7.77 -7.99 -3.38
CA GLU A 89 9.11 -7.41 -3.41
C GLU A 89 9.51 -6.82 -2.05
N LEU A 90 8.58 -6.18 -1.35
CA LEU A 90 8.81 -5.67 -0.01
C LEU A 90 9.03 -6.80 1.02
N VAL A 91 8.32 -7.92 0.89
CA VAL A 91 8.54 -9.11 1.72
C VAL A 91 9.93 -9.68 1.50
N ILE A 92 10.37 -9.84 0.26
CA ILE A 92 11.73 -10.31 -0.05
C ILE A 92 12.79 -9.36 0.51
N CYS A 93 12.59 -8.05 0.34
CA CYS A 93 13.46 -7.03 0.93
C CYS A 93 13.53 -7.18 2.46
N ALA A 94 12.39 -7.34 3.13
CA ALA A 94 12.35 -7.50 4.59
C ALA A 94 13.08 -8.77 5.07
N LEU A 95 12.95 -9.88 4.35
CA LEU A 95 13.69 -11.13 4.65
C LEU A 95 15.21 -10.92 4.56
N LEU A 96 15.68 -10.23 3.52
CA LEU A 96 17.10 -9.91 3.35
C LEU A 96 17.60 -8.94 4.44
N LEU A 97 16.84 -7.90 4.75
CA LEU A 97 17.18 -6.93 5.80
C LEU A 97 17.25 -7.59 7.18
N ALA A 98 16.31 -8.49 7.48
CA ALA A 98 16.29 -9.22 8.75
C ALA A 98 17.48 -10.18 8.88
N SER A 99 17.86 -10.87 7.79
CA SER A 99 18.97 -11.83 7.79
C SER A 99 20.35 -11.15 7.86
N ARG A 100 20.54 -10.02 7.20
CA ARG A 100 21.86 -9.42 6.94
C ARG A 100 22.16 -8.17 7.77
N LYS A 101 21.31 -7.78 8.71
CA LYS A 101 21.49 -6.59 9.59
C LYS A 101 21.85 -5.31 8.84
N VAL A 102 21.32 -5.12 7.63
CA VAL A 102 21.71 -4.01 6.73
C VAL A 102 21.42 -2.65 7.35
N VAL A 103 20.25 -2.47 7.98
CA VAL A 103 19.85 -1.20 8.60
C VAL A 103 20.79 -0.85 9.77
N GLN A 104 21.08 -1.83 10.62
CA GLN A 104 22.01 -1.65 11.75
C GLN A 104 23.41 -1.32 11.26
N GLY A 105 23.91 -2.02 10.26
CA GLY A 105 25.20 -1.74 9.62
C GLY A 105 25.28 -0.35 9.01
N ALA A 106 24.23 0.07 8.29
CA ALA A 106 24.16 1.41 7.71
C ALA A 106 24.19 2.52 8.78
N ASN A 107 23.46 2.33 9.88
CA ASN A 107 23.47 3.28 10.99
C ASN A 107 24.84 3.33 11.69
N TRP A 108 25.47 2.18 11.88
CA TRP A 108 26.83 2.12 12.43
C TRP A 108 27.84 2.85 11.54
N VAL A 109 27.83 2.64 10.23
CA VAL A 109 28.75 3.35 9.29
C VAL A 109 28.53 4.86 9.34
N LYS A 110 27.30 5.33 9.45
CA LYS A 110 27.02 6.77 9.64
C LYS A 110 27.68 7.31 10.93
N GLY A 111 27.71 6.50 11.99
CA GLY A 111 28.36 6.85 13.26
C GLY A 111 29.89 6.94 13.17
N LEU A 112 30.52 6.35 12.15
CA LEU A 112 31.97 6.44 11.94
C LEU A 112 32.42 7.77 11.31
N LYS A 113 31.50 8.64 10.92
CA LYS A 113 31.83 9.95 10.34
C LYS A 113 32.68 10.78 11.31
N GLY A 114 33.84 11.21 10.86
CA GLY A 114 34.81 12.01 11.67
C GLY A 114 35.74 11.17 12.54
N THR A 115 35.64 9.84 12.50
CA THR A 115 36.60 8.95 13.19
C THR A 115 37.95 9.00 12.44
N PRO A 116 39.09 9.23 13.11
CA PRO A 116 40.39 9.00 12.53
C PRO A 116 40.54 7.53 12.11
N ASP A 117 41.24 7.30 10.99
CA ASP A 117 41.49 5.94 10.47
C ASP A 117 40.22 5.09 10.28
N ILE A 118 39.25 5.63 9.57
CA ILE A 118 37.94 5.00 9.35
C ILE A 118 38.05 3.58 8.75
N GLY A 119 39.05 3.29 7.93
CA GLY A 119 39.30 2.00 7.33
C GLY A 119 39.52 0.89 8.38
N PRO A 120 40.51 0.99 9.27
CA PRO A 120 40.71 0.07 10.38
C PRO A 120 39.49 -0.04 11.30
N ALA A 121 38.80 1.05 11.61
CA ALA A 121 37.57 1.04 12.41
C ALA A 121 36.46 0.22 11.76
N ALA A 122 36.27 0.40 10.44
CA ALA A 122 35.28 -0.35 9.65
C ALA A 122 35.63 -1.85 9.61
N GLU A 123 36.88 -2.21 9.36
CA GLU A 123 37.33 -3.61 9.35
C GLU A 123 37.11 -4.30 10.70
N LYS A 124 37.43 -3.64 11.79
CA LYS A 124 37.24 -4.18 13.15
C LYS A 124 35.76 -4.38 13.51
N GLY A 125 34.87 -3.50 13.06
CA GLY A 125 33.47 -3.49 13.47
C GLY A 125 32.53 -4.28 12.55
N LYS A 126 32.87 -4.50 11.28
CA LYS A 126 31.97 -5.07 10.26
C LYS A 126 31.42 -6.45 10.63
N ALA A 127 32.20 -7.28 11.33
CA ALA A 127 31.80 -8.63 11.72
C ALA A 127 30.54 -8.66 12.61
N THR A 128 30.32 -7.63 13.42
CA THR A 128 29.13 -7.49 14.28
C THR A 128 27.83 -7.47 13.48
N TYR A 129 27.89 -6.99 12.23
CA TYR A 129 26.75 -6.84 11.33
C TYR A 129 26.65 -7.97 10.29
N ALA A 130 27.49 -9.00 10.42
CA ALA A 130 27.32 -10.23 9.64
C ALA A 130 25.99 -10.89 9.99
N GLY A 131 25.42 -11.60 9.01
CA GLY A 131 24.21 -12.36 9.20
C GLY A 131 24.15 -13.54 8.22
N PRO A 132 23.26 -14.53 8.48
CA PRO A 132 23.15 -15.72 7.64
C PRO A 132 22.61 -15.38 6.25
N GLU A 133 22.93 -16.20 5.28
CA GLU A 133 22.26 -16.20 3.99
C GLU A 133 20.86 -16.81 4.11
N ILE A 134 19.94 -16.39 3.25
CA ILE A 134 18.60 -16.98 3.16
C ILE A 134 18.59 -18.25 2.30
N ALA A 135 19.64 -18.48 1.51
CA ALA A 135 19.79 -19.69 0.70
C ALA A 135 19.69 -20.95 1.57
N GLY A 136 18.92 -21.93 1.12
CA GLY A 136 18.68 -23.17 1.85
C GLY A 136 17.77 -23.06 3.09
N LYS A 137 17.27 -21.86 3.43
CA LYS A 137 16.30 -21.69 4.51
C LYS A 137 14.90 -22.09 4.04
N LYS A 138 14.06 -22.51 4.98
CA LYS A 138 12.64 -22.82 4.71
C LYS A 138 11.80 -21.62 5.09
N LEU A 139 10.94 -21.17 4.16
CA LEU A 139 9.98 -20.09 4.36
C LEU A 139 8.58 -20.72 4.58
N GLY A 140 7.95 -20.39 5.69
CA GLY A 140 6.54 -20.69 5.93
C GLY A 140 5.68 -19.51 5.55
N ILE A 141 4.61 -19.74 4.78
CA ILE A 141 3.65 -18.71 4.38
C ILE A 141 2.26 -19.08 4.89
N ILE A 142 1.66 -18.19 5.67
CA ILE A 142 0.28 -18.33 6.14
C ILE A 142 -0.62 -17.51 5.24
N GLY A 143 -1.46 -18.22 4.44
CA GLY A 143 -2.34 -17.61 3.45
C GLY A 143 -1.71 -17.53 2.05
N LEU A 144 -2.17 -18.39 1.14
CA LEU A 144 -1.75 -18.45 -0.27
C LEU A 144 -2.73 -17.68 -1.17
N GLY A 145 -3.00 -16.43 -0.80
CA GLY A 145 -3.75 -15.49 -1.64
C GLY A 145 -2.88 -14.84 -2.71
N ALA A 146 -3.39 -13.75 -3.32
CA ALA A 146 -2.73 -13.04 -4.43
C ALA A 146 -1.27 -12.63 -4.17
N ILE A 147 -0.89 -12.41 -2.91
CA ILE A 147 0.47 -12.07 -2.49
C ILE A 147 1.25 -13.34 -2.16
N GLY A 148 0.72 -14.21 -1.29
CA GLY A 148 1.43 -15.37 -0.79
C GLY A 148 1.91 -16.35 -1.87
N VAL A 149 1.15 -16.49 -2.96
CA VAL A 149 1.56 -17.33 -4.11
C VAL A 149 2.70 -16.71 -4.95
N LYS A 150 3.00 -15.43 -4.74
CA LYS A 150 4.09 -14.73 -5.45
C LYS A 150 5.38 -14.68 -4.64
N VAL A 151 5.29 -14.81 -3.32
CA VAL A 151 6.44 -14.87 -2.42
C VAL A 151 7.13 -16.22 -2.51
#